data_a02474eefd6c546b47c676f063a391c0
#
_entry.id   a02474eefd6c546b47c676f063a391c0
#
_cell.length_a   1.000
_cell.length_b   1.000
_cell.length_c   1.000
_cell.angle_alpha   90.00
_cell.angle_beta   90.00
_cell.angle_gamma   90.00
#
_symmetry.space_group_name_H-M   'P 1'
#
loop_
_entity.id
_entity.type
_entity.pdbx_description
1 polymer ?
#
loop_
_entity_poly.entity_id
_entity_poly.type
_entity_poly.pdbx_seq_one_letter_code
_entity_poly.pdbx_strand_id
1 'polypeptide(L)'
;MFVKIYFFVYNQNMEEKLIIVDGNSLLNRAFYALPLLTNRNGEFSNAVYGFANMLIKVITETKPTKICVAFDWGKKNFRHTLYADYKGTRKKTPDELVEQFGLAKRMLSYMGITYLEKSGIEADDIIGRVAKSTDIPTIILSGDKDVLQLIDSSTEVWLTRKGISEVDKIDTENLKLKFGWTPKQVIDFKALCGEWW
;
A
#
# COMPACT_ATOMS: atom_id res chain seq x y z
N MET A 1 0.04 21.57 6.41
CA MET A 1 0.38 21.46 4.97
C MET A 1 -0.69 20.57 4.34
N PHE A 2 -1.70 21.19 3.67
CA PHE A 2 -2.81 20.46 3.06
C PHE A 2 -2.29 19.78 1.78
N VAL A 3 -2.35 18.45 1.74
CA VAL A 3 -2.06 17.67 0.52
C VAL A 3 -3.27 17.80 -0.39
N LYS A 4 -3.11 18.43 -1.58
CA LYS A 4 -4.13 18.41 -2.62
C LYS A 4 -4.20 17.01 -3.21
N ILE A 5 -5.22 16.25 -2.82
CA ILE A 5 -5.56 14.97 -3.44
C ILE A 5 -6.38 15.30 -4.68
N TYR A 6 -5.84 15.01 -5.87
CA TYR A 6 -6.53 15.29 -7.14
C TYR A 6 -7.68 14.31 -7.37
N PHE A 7 -8.82 14.85 -7.78
CA PHE A 7 -10.07 14.14 -8.03
C PHE A 7 -10.11 13.52 -9.43
N PHE A 8 -10.56 12.27 -9.50
CA PHE A 8 -10.99 11.69 -10.76
C PHE A 8 -12.52 11.77 -10.86
N VAL A 9 -12.98 12.43 -11.92
CA VAL A 9 -14.33 12.48 -12.50
C VAL A 9 -15.51 12.77 -11.58
N TYR A 10 -16.02 13.95 -11.80
CA TYR A 10 -17.23 14.52 -11.29
C TYR A 10 -18.48 13.71 -11.67
N ASN A 11 -19.11 13.07 -10.70
CA ASN A 11 -20.50 12.65 -10.78
C ASN A 11 -21.17 13.00 -9.45
N GLN A 12 -22.12 13.92 -9.46
CA GLN A 12 -22.70 14.58 -8.27
C GLN A 12 -23.45 13.65 -7.30
N ASN A 13 -23.57 12.34 -7.57
CA ASN A 13 -24.34 11.37 -6.78
C ASN A 13 -23.51 10.14 -6.34
N MET A 14 -22.19 10.18 -6.33
CA MET A 14 -21.39 9.06 -5.83
C MET A 14 -21.02 9.28 -4.37
N GLU A 15 -21.26 8.27 -3.53
CA GLU A 15 -20.72 8.24 -2.17
C GLU A 15 -19.20 8.42 -2.19
N GLU A 16 -18.69 9.31 -1.36
CA GLU A 16 -17.23 9.51 -1.26
C GLU A 16 -16.56 8.22 -0.80
N LYS A 17 -15.49 7.84 -1.49
CA LYS A 17 -14.68 6.67 -1.16
C LYS A 17 -13.21 6.96 -1.43
N LEU A 18 -12.37 6.69 -0.43
CA LEU A 18 -10.92 6.84 -0.51
C LEU A 18 -10.25 5.49 -0.67
N ILE A 19 -9.29 5.40 -1.59
CA ILE A 19 -8.35 4.28 -1.63
C ILE A 19 -6.95 4.77 -1.28
N ILE A 20 -6.33 4.09 -0.33
CA ILE A 20 -4.93 4.26 0.04
C ILE A 20 -4.18 3.00 -0.36
N VAL A 21 -3.17 3.14 -1.20
CA VAL A 21 -2.39 2.01 -1.72
C VAL A 21 -1.00 2.01 -1.11
N ASP A 22 -0.59 0.87 -0.60
CA ASP A 22 0.79 0.59 -0.20
C ASP A 22 1.64 0.29 -1.44
N GLY A 23 2.31 1.30 -1.95
CA GLY A 23 3.10 1.20 -3.19
C GLY A 23 4.29 0.27 -3.07
N ASN A 24 4.96 0.25 -1.91
CA ASN A 24 6.10 -0.62 -1.67
C ASN A 24 5.68 -2.09 -1.65
N SER A 25 4.67 -2.41 -0.88
CA SER A 25 4.16 -3.77 -0.76
C SER A 25 3.69 -4.32 -2.10
N LEU A 26 2.90 -3.53 -2.86
CA LEU A 26 2.36 -3.98 -4.13
C LEU A 26 3.42 -4.13 -5.22
N LEU A 27 4.41 -3.23 -5.31
CA LEU A 27 5.53 -3.37 -6.26
C LEU A 27 6.38 -4.59 -5.95
N ASN A 28 6.71 -4.82 -4.68
CA ASN A 28 7.41 -6.04 -4.26
C ASN A 28 6.61 -7.29 -4.65
N ARG A 29 5.33 -7.33 -4.34
CA ARG A 29 4.47 -8.46 -4.69
C ARG A 29 4.45 -8.72 -6.20
N ALA A 30 4.26 -7.68 -6.99
CA ALA A 30 4.24 -7.80 -8.45
C ALA A 30 5.57 -8.29 -9.01
N PHE A 31 6.68 -7.81 -8.45
CA PHE A 31 8.02 -8.23 -8.86
C PHE A 31 8.24 -9.73 -8.70
N TYR A 32 7.86 -10.30 -7.54
CA TYR A 32 8.04 -11.72 -7.27
C TYR A 32 6.93 -12.62 -7.83
N ALA A 33 5.79 -12.06 -8.22
CA ALA A 33 4.68 -12.81 -8.81
C ALA A 33 4.81 -13.01 -10.33
N LEU A 34 5.61 -12.18 -10.99
CA LEU A 34 5.75 -12.17 -12.45
C LEU A 34 7.21 -12.47 -12.84
N PRO A 35 7.43 -13.14 -13.99
CA PRO A 35 8.77 -13.27 -14.55
C PRO A 35 9.34 -11.88 -14.86
N LEU A 36 10.66 -11.77 -14.91
CA LEU A 36 11.32 -10.53 -15.33
C LEU A 36 10.90 -10.19 -16.77
N LEU A 37 10.35 -9.01 -16.93
CA LEU A 37 9.94 -8.42 -18.20
C LEU A 37 10.71 -7.12 -18.41
N THR A 38 11.04 -6.82 -19.65
CA THR A 38 11.64 -5.54 -20.03
C THR A 38 10.73 -4.82 -21.03
N ASN A 39 10.76 -3.50 -21.00
CA ASN A 39 10.14 -2.67 -22.00
C ASN A 39 11.00 -2.59 -23.27
N ARG A 40 10.55 -1.85 -24.30
CA ARG A 40 11.27 -1.69 -25.58
C ARG A 40 12.64 -1.01 -25.42
N ASN A 41 12.89 -0.31 -24.32
CA ASN A 41 14.15 0.36 -24.01
C ASN A 41 15.09 -0.53 -23.19
N GLY A 42 14.71 -1.77 -22.86
CA GLY A 42 15.49 -2.68 -22.04
C GLY A 42 15.33 -2.47 -20.53
N GLU A 43 14.47 -1.55 -20.07
CA GLU A 43 14.23 -1.32 -18.65
C GLU A 43 13.31 -2.40 -18.07
N PHE A 44 13.60 -2.91 -16.87
CA PHE A 44 12.73 -3.86 -16.16
C PHE A 44 11.36 -3.23 -15.86
N SER A 45 10.29 -3.98 -16.09
CA SER A 45 8.91 -3.45 -16.05
C SER A 45 7.87 -4.41 -15.46
N ASN A 46 8.25 -5.63 -15.07
CA ASN A 46 7.33 -6.62 -14.52
C ASN A 46 6.61 -6.14 -13.25
N ALA A 47 7.31 -5.50 -12.31
CA ALA A 47 6.71 -4.97 -11.09
C ALA A 47 5.70 -3.85 -11.41
N VAL A 48 6.07 -2.91 -12.29
CA VAL A 48 5.18 -1.80 -12.68
C VAL A 48 3.97 -2.32 -13.44
N TYR A 49 4.14 -3.30 -14.32
CA TYR A 49 3.04 -3.94 -15.04
C TYR A 49 2.04 -4.59 -14.07
N GLY A 50 2.53 -5.40 -13.13
CA GLY A 50 1.67 -6.05 -12.13
C GLY A 50 1.00 -5.04 -11.20
N PHE A 51 1.73 -4.01 -10.77
CA PHE A 51 1.22 -2.92 -9.95
C PHE A 51 0.10 -2.14 -10.68
N ALA A 52 0.29 -1.80 -11.96
CA ALA A 52 -0.72 -1.15 -12.78
C ALA A 52 -2.00 -2.00 -12.89
N ASN A 53 -1.88 -3.31 -13.11
CA ASN A 53 -3.03 -4.20 -13.17
C ASN A 53 -3.81 -4.26 -11.84
N MET A 54 -3.11 -4.30 -10.70
CA MET A 54 -3.76 -4.24 -9.38
C MET A 54 -4.49 -2.91 -9.16
N LEU A 55 -3.88 -1.78 -9.54
CA LEU A 55 -4.51 -0.46 -9.47
C LEU A 55 -5.75 -0.36 -10.34
N ILE A 56 -5.65 -0.74 -11.62
CA ILE A 56 -6.77 -0.70 -12.56
C ILE A 56 -7.92 -1.56 -12.04
N LYS A 57 -7.61 -2.75 -11.53
CA LYS A 57 -8.63 -3.65 -10.97
C LYS A 57 -9.36 -2.99 -9.80
N VAL A 58 -8.64 -2.48 -8.80
CA VAL A 58 -9.27 -1.88 -7.61
C VAL A 58 -10.06 -0.62 -7.97
N ILE A 59 -9.54 0.21 -8.87
CA ILE A 59 -10.25 1.41 -9.34
C ILE A 59 -11.54 1.04 -10.07
N THR A 60 -11.49 0.04 -10.94
CA THR A 60 -12.66 -0.43 -11.71
C THR A 60 -13.72 -1.05 -10.82
N GLU A 61 -13.30 -1.84 -9.82
CA GLU A 61 -14.21 -2.54 -8.90
C GLU A 61 -14.86 -1.58 -7.90
N THR A 62 -14.11 -0.62 -7.37
CA THR A 62 -14.56 0.22 -6.26
C THR A 62 -15.06 1.59 -6.69
N LYS A 63 -14.65 2.07 -7.88
CA LYS A 63 -14.97 3.40 -8.43
C LYS A 63 -14.72 4.51 -7.39
N PRO A 64 -13.50 4.65 -6.87
CA PRO A 64 -13.22 5.59 -5.79
C PRO A 64 -13.34 7.03 -6.26
N THR A 65 -13.73 7.93 -5.36
CA THR A 65 -13.70 9.38 -5.62
C THR A 65 -12.32 9.97 -5.32
N LYS A 66 -11.53 9.30 -4.49
CA LYS A 66 -10.17 9.72 -4.09
C LYS A 66 -9.25 8.52 -4.05
N ILE A 67 -8.01 8.69 -4.54
CA ILE A 67 -6.98 7.65 -4.49
C ILE A 67 -5.61 8.28 -4.22
N CYS A 68 -4.81 7.63 -3.39
CA CYS A 68 -3.40 7.96 -3.22
C CYS A 68 -2.56 6.70 -3.01
N VAL A 69 -1.27 6.80 -3.31
CA VAL A 69 -0.29 5.73 -3.15
C VAL A 69 0.78 6.19 -2.17
N ALA A 70 1.07 5.44 -1.13
CA ALA A 70 2.14 5.72 -0.19
C ALA A 70 3.41 4.95 -0.57
N PHE A 71 4.56 5.63 -0.48
CA PHE A 71 5.88 5.03 -0.68
C PHE A 71 6.81 5.35 0.49
N ASP A 72 7.74 4.44 0.75
CA ASP A 72 8.87 4.70 1.63
C ASP A 72 9.81 5.73 1.00
N TRP A 73 10.33 6.64 1.82
CA TRP A 73 11.39 7.55 1.44
C TRP A 73 12.75 6.96 1.83
N GLY A 74 13.42 6.29 0.89
CA GLY A 74 14.77 5.78 1.10
C GLY A 74 14.89 4.70 2.18
N LYS A 75 16.13 4.49 2.67
CA LYS A 75 16.43 3.36 3.59
C LYS A 75 16.43 3.74 5.06
N LYS A 76 16.64 5.00 5.43
CA LYS A 76 16.76 5.44 6.82
C LYS A 76 15.54 6.22 7.26
N ASN A 77 14.94 5.82 8.38
CA ASN A 77 13.83 6.47 9.04
C ASN A 77 14.15 6.70 10.52
N PHE A 78 13.26 7.33 11.26
CA PHE A 78 13.46 7.62 12.67
C PHE A 78 13.64 6.36 13.54
N ARG A 79 13.10 5.19 13.13
CA ARG A 79 13.25 3.91 13.84
C ARG A 79 14.70 3.42 13.85
N HIS A 80 15.47 3.71 12.81
CA HIS A 80 16.92 3.40 12.79
C HIS A 80 17.70 4.28 13.76
N THR A 81 17.20 5.47 14.10
CA THR A 81 17.81 6.32 15.14
C THR A 81 17.53 5.76 16.52
N LEU A 82 16.35 5.15 16.72
CA LEU A 82 15.96 4.55 18.01
C LEU A 82 16.56 3.15 18.18
N TYR A 83 16.72 2.39 17.11
CA TYR A 83 17.25 1.02 17.12
C TYR A 83 18.08 0.76 15.86
N ALA A 84 19.39 0.67 16.02
CA ALA A 84 20.34 0.59 14.90
C ALA A 84 20.12 -0.64 14.00
N ASP A 85 19.68 -1.77 14.57
CA ASP A 85 19.44 -3.03 13.86
C ASP A 85 18.03 -3.15 13.29
N TYR A 86 17.24 -2.06 13.31
CA TYR A 86 15.89 -2.07 12.74
C TYR A 86 15.91 -2.51 11.27
N LYS A 87 15.16 -3.57 10.94
CA LYS A 87 15.15 -4.20 9.60
C LYS A 87 16.53 -4.67 9.10
N GLY A 88 17.52 -4.82 9.99
CA GLY A 88 18.91 -5.18 9.65
C GLY A 88 19.06 -6.57 8.99
N THR A 89 18.12 -7.48 9.21
CA THR A 89 18.08 -8.84 8.64
C THR A 89 17.43 -8.88 7.25
N ARG A 90 16.81 -7.80 6.78
CA ARG A 90 16.15 -7.79 5.47
C ARG A 90 17.16 -7.89 4.33
N LYS A 91 16.89 -8.81 3.39
CA LYS A 91 17.71 -8.92 2.17
C LYS A 91 17.69 -7.61 1.38
N LYS A 92 18.80 -7.30 0.71
CA LYS A 92 18.87 -6.14 -0.20
C LYS A 92 17.78 -6.28 -1.28
N THR A 93 17.06 -5.21 -1.53
CA THR A 93 16.11 -5.12 -2.65
C THR A 93 16.87 -5.33 -3.96
N PRO A 94 16.43 -6.23 -4.86
CA PRO A 94 17.06 -6.40 -6.17
C PRO A 94 17.16 -5.09 -6.93
N ASP A 95 18.26 -4.89 -7.63
CA ASP A 95 18.51 -3.63 -8.36
C ASP A 95 17.45 -3.46 -9.48
N GLU A 96 17.00 -4.56 -10.11
CA GLU A 96 15.91 -4.62 -11.08
C GLU A 96 14.56 -4.12 -10.52
N LEU A 97 14.32 -4.30 -9.23
CA LEU A 97 13.13 -3.76 -8.57
C LEU A 97 13.33 -2.29 -8.19
N VAL A 98 14.54 -1.92 -7.74
CA VAL A 98 14.85 -0.53 -7.35
C VAL A 98 14.57 0.44 -8.49
N GLU A 99 14.98 0.10 -9.73
CA GLU A 99 14.73 0.91 -10.91
C GLU A 99 13.23 1.12 -11.17
N GLN A 100 12.42 0.12 -10.87
CA GLN A 100 10.98 0.14 -11.14
C GLN A 100 10.18 1.06 -10.21
N PHE A 101 10.70 1.44 -9.03
CA PHE A 101 10.03 2.45 -8.18
C PHE A 101 9.92 3.81 -8.89
N GLY A 102 10.99 4.24 -9.55
CA GLY A 102 10.98 5.49 -10.35
C GLY A 102 9.98 5.41 -11.50
N LEU A 103 9.94 4.28 -12.19
CA LEU A 103 9.00 4.04 -13.28
C LEU A 103 7.54 4.04 -12.79
N ALA A 104 7.26 3.41 -11.64
CA ALA A 104 5.93 3.41 -11.03
C ALA A 104 5.44 4.82 -10.66
N LYS A 105 6.31 5.63 -10.06
CA LYS A 105 5.98 7.03 -9.73
C LYS A 105 5.68 7.86 -10.97
N ARG A 106 6.46 7.68 -12.06
CA ARG A 106 6.18 8.33 -13.35
C ARG A 106 4.82 7.89 -13.90
N MET A 107 4.53 6.58 -13.88
CA MET A 107 3.23 6.05 -14.31
C MET A 107 2.08 6.67 -13.52
N LEU A 108 2.16 6.73 -12.18
CA LEU A 108 1.14 7.36 -11.34
C LEU A 108 0.92 8.83 -11.70
N SER A 109 2.00 9.56 -11.97
CA SER A 109 1.92 10.96 -12.39
C SER A 109 1.18 11.11 -13.73
N TYR A 110 1.43 10.22 -14.70
CA TYR A 110 0.68 10.22 -15.97
C TYR A 110 -0.79 9.82 -15.81
N MET A 111 -1.11 8.97 -14.83
CA MET A 111 -2.48 8.60 -14.49
C MET A 111 -3.20 9.67 -13.67
N GLY A 112 -2.54 10.76 -13.26
CA GLY A 112 -3.09 11.77 -12.37
C GLY A 112 -3.31 11.28 -10.93
N ILE A 113 -2.65 10.20 -10.53
CA ILE A 113 -2.74 9.62 -9.17
C ILE A 113 -1.66 10.23 -8.29
N THR A 114 -2.08 10.82 -7.17
CA THR A 114 -1.15 11.36 -6.18
C THR A 114 -0.40 10.24 -5.48
N TYR A 115 0.92 10.36 -5.40
CA TYR A 115 1.71 9.54 -4.48
C TYR A 115 2.29 10.39 -3.35
N LEU A 116 2.46 9.75 -2.21
CA LEU A 116 2.91 10.35 -0.95
C LEU A 116 4.18 9.65 -0.50
N GLU A 117 5.20 10.44 -0.23
CA GLU A 117 6.44 9.98 0.41
C GLU A 117 7.01 11.12 1.26
N LYS A 118 7.68 10.79 2.35
CA LYS A 118 8.25 11.79 3.24
C LYS A 118 9.55 11.30 3.86
N SER A 119 10.59 12.13 3.80
CA SER A 119 11.89 11.82 4.39
C SER A 119 11.76 11.41 5.87
N GLY A 120 12.39 10.29 6.21
CA GLY A 120 12.41 9.74 7.56
C GLY A 120 11.13 9.07 8.04
N ILE A 121 10.11 8.92 7.17
CA ILE A 121 8.82 8.31 7.49
C ILE A 121 8.59 7.12 6.55
N GLU A 122 8.02 6.02 7.06
CA GLU A 122 7.66 4.85 6.28
C GLU A 122 6.27 5.00 5.65
N ALA A 123 6.01 4.22 4.60
CA ALA A 123 4.70 4.18 3.93
C ALA A 123 3.57 3.85 4.90
N ASP A 124 3.79 2.92 5.84
CA ASP A 124 2.79 2.52 6.84
C ASP A 124 2.36 3.68 7.74
N ASP A 125 3.30 4.56 8.13
CA ASP A 125 3.01 5.76 8.92
C ASP A 125 2.16 6.75 8.10
N ILE A 126 2.46 6.89 6.80
CA ILE A 126 1.69 7.74 5.89
C ILE A 126 0.28 7.18 5.72
N ILE A 127 0.15 5.86 5.46
CA ILE A 127 -1.13 5.16 5.31
C ILE A 127 -1.98 5.36 6.57
N GLY A 128 -1.41 5.07 7.75
CA GLY A 128 -2.11 5.24 9.02
C GLY A 128 -2.53 6.69 9.27
N ARG A 129 -1.68 7.66 8.95
CA ARG A 129 -2.00 9.09 9.10
C ARG A 129 -3.12 9.52 8.17
N VAL A 130 -3.10 9.12 6.90
CA VAL A 130 -4.14 9.46 5.92
C VAL A 130 -5.47 8.82 6.31
N ALA A 131 -5.49 7.52 6.63
CA ALA A 131 -6.70 6.80 7.02
C ALA A 131 -7.37 7.43 8.27
N LYS A 132 -6.58 7.83 9.28
CA LYS A 132 -7.09 8.44 10.51
C LYS A 132 -7.38 9.94 10.42
N SER A 133 -7.14 10.58 9.28
CA SER A 133 -7.41 12.01 9.06
C SER A 133 -8.71 12.30 8.34
N THR A 134 -9.52 11.27 8.07
CA THR A 134 -10.79 11.39 7.32
C THR A 134 -11.84 10.44 7.87
N ASP A 135 -13.11 10.81 7.77
CA ASP A 135 -14.25 9.95 8.03
C ASP A 135 -14.84 9.32 6.74
N ILE A 136 -14.19 9.57 5.59
CA ILE A 136 -14.61 9.00 4.30
C ILE A 136 -14.37 7.49 4.33
N PRO A 137 -15.35 6.66 3.90
CA PRO A 137 -15.15 5.23 3.74
C PRO A 137 -13.86 4.92 2.99
N THR A 138 -12.92 4.24 3.65
CA THR A 138 -11.54 4.07 3.20
C THR A 138 -11.21 2.60 2.99
N ILE A 139 -10.58 2.30 1.85
CA ILE A 139 -9.99 1.01 1.55
C ILE A 139 -8.47 1.16 1.57
N ILE A 140 -7.79 0.36 2.39
CA ILE A 140 -6.33 0.24 2.35
C ILE A 140 -5.97 -1.01 1.55
N LEU A 141 -5.26 -0.85 0.43
CA LEU A 141 -4.77 -1.95 -0.41
C LEU A 141 -3.29 -2.20 -0.10
N SER A 142 -2.98 -3.33 0.53
CA SER A 142 -1.60 -3.73 0.87
C SER A 142 -1.42 -5.25 0.81
N GLY A 143 -0.19 -5.71 0.77
CA GLY A 143 0.18 -7.11 1.01
C GLY A 143 0.72 -7.35 2.43
N ASP A 144 0.83 -6.28 3.22
CA ASP A 144 1.32 -6.34 4.60
C ASP A 144 0.15 -6.44 5.58
N LYS A 145 0.21 -7.41 6.47
CA LYS A 145 -0.83 -7.60 7.51
C LYS A 145 -0.76 -6.55 8.62
N ASP A 146 0.34 -5.81 8.72
CA ASP A 146 0.49 -4.76 9.73
C ASP A 146 -0.58 -3.67 9.60
N VAL A 147 -1.07 -3.43 8.38
CA VAL A 147 -2.14 -2.46 8.13
C VAL A 147 -3.50 -2.89 8.71
N LEU A 148 -3.67 -4.17 9.11
CA LEU A 148 -4.90 -4.65 9.77
C LEU A 148 -5.21 -3.93 11.09
N GLN A 149 -4.19 -3.37 11.76
CA GLN A 149 -4.36 -2.52 12.93
C GLN A 149 -5.12 -1.22 12.65
N LEU A 150 -5.24 -0.83 11.38
CA LEU A 150 -5.89 0.41 10.96
C LEU A 150 -7.39 0.27 10.72
N ILE A 151 -7.91 -0.97 10.72
CA ILE A 151 -9.33 -1.27 10.50
C ILE A 151 -10.16 -0.63 11.62
N ASP A 152 -11.25 0.03 11.21
CA ASP A 152 -12.26 0.59 12.09
C ASP A 152 -13.65 0.62 11.39
N SER A 153 -14.59 1.41 11.89
CA SER A 153 -15.95 1.51 11.32
C SER A 153 -15.99 2.15 9.92
N SER A 154 -14.96 2.86 9.51
CA SER A 154 -14.86 3.55 8.20
C SER A 154 -13.74 3.01 7.32
N THR A 155 -12.85 2.18 7.85
CA THR A 155 -11.66 1.69 7.17
C THR A 155 -11.67 0.16 7.09
N GLU A 156 -11.62 -0.36 5.86
CA GLU A 156 -11.38 -1.77 5.57
C GLU A 156 -10.02 -1.98 4.89
N VAL A 157 -9.48 -3.19 4.98
CA VAL A 157 -8.21 -3.56 4.37
C VAL A 157 -8.43 -4.63 3.30
N TRP A 158 -7.91 -4.39 2.12
CA TRP A 158 -7.83 -5.37 1.05
C TRP A 158 -6.41 -5.94 1.00
N LEU A 159 -6.24 -7.11 1.60
CA LEU A 159 -4.96 -7.83 1.57
C LEU A 159 -4.79 -8.59 0.28
N THR A 160 -3.70 -8.30 -0.43
CA THR A 160 -3.34 -9.08 -1.62
C THR A 160 -2.87 -10.48 -1.21
N ARG A 161 -3.42 -11.52 -1.86
CA ARG A 161 -3.06 -12.94 -1.69
C ARG A 161 -2.02 -13.39 -2.72
N LYS A 162 -2.17 -14.58 -3.28
CA LYS A 162 -1.30 -15.10 -4.35
C LYS A 162 -1.45 -14.30 -5.63
N GLY A 163 -0.31 -13.98 -6.25
CA GLY A 163 -0.29 -13.26 -7.53
C GLY A 163 -0.70 -11.79 -7.40
N ILE A 164 -1.22 -11.25 -8.50
CA ILE A 164 -1.60 -9.83 -8.63
C ILE A 164 -3.12 -9.63 -8.66
N SER A 165 -3.92 -10.70 -8.56
CA SER A 165 -5.36 -10.63 -8.84
C SER A 165 -6.27 -10.96 -7.67
N GLU A 166 -5.79 -11.64 -6.64
CA GLU A 166 -6.61 -12.06 -5.51
C GLU A 166 -6.42 -11.15 -4.30
N VAL A 167 -7.53 -10.69 -3.72
CA VAL A 167 -7.55 -9.88 -2.51
C VAL A 167 -8.53 -10.46 -1.50
N ASP A 168 -8.15 -10.42 -0.24
CA ASP A 168 -9.02 -10.65 0.91
C ASP A 168 -9.54 -9.31 1.41
N LYS A 169 -10.84 -9.12 1.39
CA LYS A 169 -11.49 -7.94 1.95
C LYS A 169 -11.71 -8.18 3.44
N ILE A 170 -11.12 -7.34 4.26
CA ILE A 170 -11.11 -7.50 5.72
C ILE A 170 -11.60 -6.23 6.37
N ASP A 171 -12.77 -6.29 6.94
CA ASP A 171 -13.37 -5.34 7.86
C ASP A 171 -13.23 -5.81 9.31
N THR A 172 -13.84 -5.12 10.25
CA THR A 172 -13.80 -5.45 11.66
C THR A 172 -14.36 -6.85 11.96
N GLU A 173 -15.44 -7.26 11.27
CA GLU A 173 -16.10 -8.55 11.46
C GLU A 173 -15.25 -9.68 10.88
N ASN A 174 -14.80 -9.52 9.64
CA ASN A 174 -13.94 -10.48 8.95
C ASN A 174 -12.58 -10.66 9.64
N LEU A 175 -12.01 -9.60 10.22
CA LEU A 175 -10.81 -9.69 11.02
C LEU A 175 -11.00 -10.64 12.21
N LYS A 176 -12.10 -10.47 12.95
CA LYS A 176 -12.43 -11.34 14.08
C LYS A 176 -12.70 -12.77 13.66
N LEU A 177 -13.47 -12.98 12.58
CA LEU A 177 -13.78 -14.32 12.06
C LEU A 177 -12.55 -15.08 11.55
N LYS A 178 -11.67 -14.41 10.79
CA LYS A 178 -10.50 -15.04 10.15
C LYS A 178 -9.33 -15.24 11.09
N PHE A 179 -9.04 -14.27 11.95
CA PHE A 179 -7.85 -14.24 12.78
C PHE A 179 -8.13 -14.36 14.28
N GLY A 180 -9.37 -14.20 14.71
CA GLY A 180 -9.75 -14.21 16.12
C GLY A 180 -9.40 -12.91 16.86
N TRP A 181 -8.97 -11.87 16.17
CA TRP A 181 -8.44 -10.63 16.74
C TRP A 181 -9.29 -9.41 16.47
N THR A 182 -9.15 -8.44 17.35
CA THR A 182 -9.56 -7.05 17.11
C THR A 182 -8.39 -6.27 16.51
N PRO A 183 -8.60 -5.11 15.85
CA PRO A 183 -7.52 -4.29 15.33
C PRO A 183 -6.46 -3.93 16.39
N LYS A 184 -6.86 -3.68 17.63
CA LYS A 184 -5.93 -3.43 18.74
C LYS A 184 -5.06 -4.65 19.06
N GLN A 185 -5.62 -5.84 19.03
CA GLN A 185 -4.90 -7.08 19.30
C GLN A 185 -3.90 -7.44 18.17
N VAL A 186 -4.04 -6.90 16.97
CA VAL A 186 -3.02 -7.03 15.92
C VAL A 186 -1.69 -6.43 16.38
N ILE A 187 -1.73 -5.29 17.06
CA ILE A 187 -0.54 -4.63 17.62
C ILE A 187 0.10 -5.49 18.70
N ASP A 188 -0.72 -5.98 19.64
CA ASP A 188 -0.26 -6.82 20.76
C ASP A 188 0.37 -8.13 20.23
N PHE A 189 -0.30 -8.76 19.27
CA PHE A 189 0.19 -9.98 18.63
C PHE A 189 1.54 -9.75 17.95
N LYS A 190 1.67 -8.67 17.17
CA LYS A 190 2.94 -8.33 16.51
C LYS A 190 4.05 -8.04 17.51
N ALA A 191 3.75 -7.36 18.61
CA ALA A 191 4.71 -7.08 19.67
C ALA A 191 5.26 -8.38 20.32
N LEU A 192 4.43 -9.43 20.41
CA LEU A 192 4.82 -10.72 20.99
C LEU A 192 5.54 -11.63 20.00
N CYS A 193 5.10 -11.68 18.75
CA CYS A 193 5.60 -12.63 17.74
C CYS A 193 6.71 -12.06 16.84
N GLY A 194 6.95 -10.76 16.87
CA GLY A 194 7.90 -10.09 15.97
C GLY A 194 7.43 -10.11 14.51
N GLU A 195 8.38 -10.17 13.56
CA GLU A 195 8.11 -10.11 12.10
C GLU A 195 7.71 -11.46 11.47
N TRP A 196 7.38 -12.50 12.27
CA TRP A 196 7.24 -13.90 11.84
C TRP A 196 5.80 -14.33 11.51
N TRP A 197 4.99 -13.53 10.82
CA TRP A 197 3.63 -13.96 10.51
C TRP A 197 3.10 -13.53 9.13
#